data_b50eb618277836aaf68fcb8563bc3eaf
#
_entry.id   b50eb618277836aaf68fcb8563bc3eaf
#
_cell.length_a   1.000
_cell.length_b   1.000
_cell.length_c   1.000
_cell.angle_alpha   90.00
_cell.angle_beta   90.00
_cell.angle_gamma   90.00
#
_symmetry.space_group_name_H-M   'P 1'
#
loop_
_entity.id
_entity.type
_entity.pdbx_description
1 polymer ?
#
loop_
_entity_poly.entity_id
_entity_poly.type
_entity_poly.pdbx_seq_one_letter_code
_entity_poly.pdbx_strand_id
1 'polypeptide(L)'
;MTHLSSSRPDNPIRIGRIVPKALLAAAIGLALSSCSNSDNAADASAAASNETLNLYNWSEYMPQEILDGFEEETGIAVNYTTFDSNEAMYAKLKLLDDSSQYDLAIPSTYYVEKMAKEGLLQELDKSKLSNFKNLDTSFTNTKVDPDNKYSIPYMWGSTGLAINGDSVDPATVNSWNDLWDPKYKGQVMLTNDVREVFGMALLTLGYSGNSSNPDEIKAAYDKLITLMPNVKTFNSDATRMPYIEGETSLGMTWNGEAVMANEEGLTSLAYKYPTEGAILWMDNFVIPKNAKHIDAAHKFIDYLLRPENAKIVSEEIGYASPNLAARELMDESVRNNPTIYPSKDVLAKAEFQEDVGDEALQVYQQYWDKLKTGR
;
A
#
# COMPACT_ATOMS: atom_id res chain seq x y z
N MET A 1 14.29 -57.60 28.88
CA MET A 1 14.77 -58.35 27.71
C MET A 1 13.95 -57.82 26.54
N THR A 2 14.42 -57.05 25.61
CA THR A 2 15.60 -56.98 24.78
C THR A 2 15.78 -55.55 24.27
N HIS A 3 17.01 -55.08 24.30
CA HIS A 3 17.52 -53.87 23.67
C HIS A 3 17.48 -53.92 22.14
N LEU A 4 17.36 -52.76 21.48
CA LEU A 4 17.98 -52.37 20.21
C LEU A 4 17.73 -50.84 20.06
N SER A 5 18.66 -49.98 20.32
CA SER A 5 19.89 -49.57 19.65
C SER A 5 19.63 -48.69 18.40
N SER A 6 19.90 -47.45 18.63
CA SER A 6 20.05 -46.26 17.80
C SER A 6 20.99 -46.38 16.58
N SER A 7 20.81 -45.61 15.59
CA SER A 7 21.94 -45.01 14.86
C SER A 7 21.50 -43.71 14.16
N ARG A 8 22.11 -42.59 14.58
CA ARG A 8 22.17 -41.31 13.83
C ARG A 8 23.30 -41.45 12.79
N PRO A 9 23.18 -40.85 11.62
CA PRO A 9 24.36 -40.61 10.79
C PRO A 9 24.88 -39.19 11.03
N ASP A 10 26.17 -39.11 11.31
CA ASP A 10 27.01 -37.92 11.39
C ASP A 10 27.19 -37.29 10.00
N ASN A 11 27.11 -35.98 9.95
CA ASN A 11 27.44 -35.21 8.75
C ASN A 11 28.72 -34.41 9.03
N PRO A 12 29.80 -34.53 8.25
CA PRO A 12 31.07 -33.87 8.54
C PRO A 12 31.11 -32.44 8.00
N ILE A 13 31.56 -31.57 8.88
CA ILE A 13 31.90 -30.15 8.62
C ILE A 13 33.04 -30.07 7.61
N ARG A 14 32.82 -29.39 6.48
CA ARG A 14 33.89 -29.00 5.54
C ARG A 14 34.53 -27.70 5.95
N ILE A 15 35.76 -27.76 6.39
CA ILE A 15 36.63 -26.60 6.66
C ILE A 15 37.18 -26.08 5.32
N GLY A 16 36.79 -24.84 4.97
CA GLY A 16 37.31 -24.15 3.79
C GLY A 16 38.71 -23.59 4.02
N ARG A 17 39.61 -23.88 3.09
CA ARG A 17 41.00 -23.44 3.04
C ARG A 17 41.12 -21.92 2.82
N ILE A 18 41.89 -21.30 3.68
CA ILE A 18 42.42 -19.91 3.57
C ILE A 18 43.61 -19.94 2.61
N VAL A 19 43.59 -19.08 1.59
CA VAL A 19 44.74 -18.83 0.71
C VAL A 19 45.21 -17.40 0.96
N PRO A 20 46.54 -17.18 1.17
CA PRO A 20 47.06 -15.85 1.54
C PRO A 20 47.27 -14.96 0.31
N LYS A 21 47.03 -13.65 0.51
CA LYS A 21 47.33 -12.57 -0.43
C LYS A 21 48.85 -12.36 -0.56
N ALA A 22 49.37 -12.43 -1.78
CA ALA A 22 50.69 -11.96 -2.11
C ALA A 22 50.63 -10.52 -2.65
N LEU A 23 51.36 -9.63 -2.00
CA LEU A 23 51.68 -8.27 -2.47
C LEU A 23 52.65 -8.36 -3.67
N LEU A 24 52.37 -7.55 -4.70
CA LEU A 24 53.40 -7.12 -5.64
C LEU A 24 53.25 -5.60 -5.88
N ALA A 25 54.30 -4.89 -5.58
CA ALA A 25 54.47 -3.45 -5.77
C ALA A 25 55.31 -3.18 -7.03
N ALA A 26 55.12 -1.95 -7.55
CA ALA A 26 56.01 -1.15 -8.40
C ALA A 26 56.01 -1.40 -9.90
N ALA A 27 55.69 -0.35 -10.69
CA ALA A 27 56.68 0.50 -11.31
C ALA A 27 56.04 1.66 -12.08
N ILE A 28 56.59 2.86 -11.83
CA ILE A 28 56.31 4.14 -12.47
C ILE A 28 56.92 4.11 -13.89
N GLY A 29 56.18 4.55 -14.89
CA GLY A 29 56.66 4.83 -16.21
C GLY A 29 56.00 6.05 -16.83
N LEU A 30 56.64 7.22 -16.73
CA LEU A 30 56.28 8.41 -17.52
C LEU A 30 56.64 8.19 -18.99
N ALA A 31 55.70 8.48 -19.88
CA ALA A 31 55.99 8.83 -21.26
C ALA A 31 55.03 9.92 -21.73
N LEU A 32 55.57 11.08 -22.02
CA LEU A 32 54.94 12.24 -22.66
C LEU A 32 54.92 12.08 -24.18
N SER A 33 53.89 12.72 -24.75
CA SER A 33 53.77 13.25 -26.10
C SER A 33 53.25 12.32 -27.20
N SER A 34 52.07 12.64 -27.74
CA SER A 34 51.97 13.17 -29.10
C SER A 34 50.52 13.60 -29.41
N CYS A 35 50.37 14.84 -29.86
CA CYS A 35 49.13 15.35 -30.48
C CYS A 35 48.84 14.65 -31.80
N SER A 36 47.60 14.21 -32.03
CA SER A 36 47.04 14.19 -33.36
C SER A 36 45.50 14.28 -33.29
N ASN A 37 44.97 15.28 -33.97
CA ASN A 37 43.57 15.47 -34.26
C ASN A 37 43.01 14.24 -34.97
N SER A 38 41.85 13.80 -34.52
CA SER A 38 40.87 13.12 -35.35
C SER A 38 39.49 13.30 -34.75
N ASP A 39 38.63 13.93 -35.51
CA ASP A 39 37.18 13.97 -35.28
C ASP A 39 36.65 12.55 -35.10
N ASN A 40 35.95 12.32 -33.99
CA ASN A 40 34.94 11.27 -33.96
C ASN A 40 33.95 11.43 -32.84
N ALA A 41 32.71 11.36 -33.24
CA ALA A 41 31.53 10.84 -32.57
C ALA A 41 31.55 10.85 -31.05
N ALA A 42 30.74 11.71 -30.52
CA ALA A 42 30.31 11.67 -29.13
C ALA A 42 29.68 10.29 -28.86
N ASP A 43 30.45 9.43 -28.22
CA ASP A 43 29.95 8.33 -27.43
C ASP A 43 29.37 8.97 -26.16
N ALA A 44 28.06 9.22 -26.21
CA ALA A 44 27.31 9.58 -25.03
C ALA A 44 27.17 8.31 -24.16
N SER A 45 28.26 7.92 -23.55
CA SER A 45 28.20 7.11 -22.34
C SER A 45 27.42 7.96 -21.33
N ALA A 46 26.14 7.64 -21.16
CA ALA A 46 25.33 8.17 -20.09
C ALA A 46 26.11 7.90 -18.80
N ALA A 47 26.66 8.95 -18.20
CA ALA A 47 27.19 8.88 -16.85
C ALA A 47 26.01 8.41 -16.01
N ALA A 48 26.11 7.22 -15.42
CA ALA A 48 25.12 6.73 -14.46
C ALA A 48 24.94 7.85 -13.44
N SER A 49 23.77 8.46 -13.39
CA SER A 49 23.44 9.46 -12.40
C SER A 49 23.47 8.74 -11.06
N ASN A 50 24.27 9.19 -10.11
CA ASN A 50 24.20 8.71 -8.72
C ASN A 50 22.94 9.28 -8.02
N GLU A 51 21.89 9.54 -8.77
CA GLU A 51 20.63 10.06 -8.26
C GLU A 51 19.80 8.90 -7.72
N THR A 52 19.22 9.09 -6.55
CA THR A 52 18.42 8.08 -5.87
C THR A 52 17.08 8.68 -5.50
N LEU A 53 15.99 8.00 -5.83
CA LEU A 53 14.63 8.32 -5.38
C LEU A 53 14.32 7.56 -4.10
N ASN A 54 13.97 8.28 -3.03
CA ASN A 54 13.54 7.68 -1.78
C ASN A 54 12.00 7.62 -1.74
N LEU A 55 11.46 6.45 -1.98
CA LEU A 55 10.02 6.17 -2.03
C LEU A 55 9.53 5.62 -0.68
N TYR A 56 8.48 6.23 -0.12
CA TYR A 56 7.81 5.81 1.11
C TYR A 56 6.39 5.34 0.80
N ASN A 57 6.14 4.05 0.87
CA ASN A 57 4.94 3.42 0.37
C ASN A 57 4.38 2.38 1.37
N TRP A 58 3.25 1.82 1.08
CA TRP A 58 2.70 0.65 1.75
C TRP A 58 3.52 -0.60 1.44
N SER A 59 3.44 -1.59 2.33
CA SER A 59 4.05 -2.90 2.09
C SER A 59 3.37 -3.59 0.91
N GLU A 60 4.14 -4.32 0.10
CA GLU A 60 3.66 -5.11 -1.05
C GLU A 60 2.75 -4.34 -2.03
N TYR A 61 3.03 -3.05 -2.24
CA TYR A 61 2.17 -2.14 -3.00
C TYR A 61 2.84 -1.57 -4.26
N MET A 62 3.96 -2.16 -4.66
CA MET A 62 4.70 -1.80 -5.87
C MET A 62 5.44 -3.03 -6.41
N PRO A 63 5.16 -3.47 -7.64
CA PRO A 63 5.89 -4.56 -8.28
C PRO A 63 7.38 -4.27 -8.44
N GLN A 64 8.23 -5.27 -8.21
CA GLN A 64 9.67 -5.11 -8.34
C GLN A 64 10.07 -4.78 -9.79
N GLU A 65 9.38 -5.35 -10.77
CA GLU A 65 9.66 -5.09 -12.19
C GLU A 65 9.47 -3.62 -12.56
N ILE A 66 8.57 -2.89 -11.88
CA ILE A 66 8.36 -1.45 -12.07
C ILE A 66 9.56 -0.66 -11.55
N LEU A 67 10.09 -1.05 -10.38
CA LEU A 67 11.28 -0.42 -9.80
C LEU A 67 12.51 -0.65 -10.68
N ASP A 68 12.73 -1.90 -11.08
CA ASP A 68 13.84 -2.30 -11.94
C ASP A 68 13.77 -1.63 -13.31
N GLY A 69 12.58 -1.58 -13.93
CA GLY A 69 12.37 -0.93 -15.22
C GLY A 69 12.58 0.58 -15.18
N PHE A 70 12.19 1.24 -14.09
CA PHE A 70 12.47 2.66 -13.88
C PHE A 70 13.98 2.93 -13.74
N GLU A 71 14.68 2.11 -12.97
CA GLU A 71 16.13 2.22 -12.78
C GLU A 71 16.89 1.94 -14.08
N GLU A 72 16.49 0.91 -14.86
CA GLU A 72 17.08 0.60 -16.15
C GLU A 72 16.90 1.74 -17.15
N GLU A 73 15.70 2.34 -17.21
CA GLU A 73 15.40 3.42 -18.17
C GLU A 73 16.09 4.73 -17.82
N THR A 74 16.13 5.08 -16.52
CA THR A 74 16.51 6.43 -16.07
C THR A 74 17.90 6.50 -15.45
N GLY A 75 18.46 5.38 -15.00
CA GLY A 75 19.66 5.33 -14.18
C GLY A 75 19.46 5.84 -12.76
N ILE A 76 18.21 6.06 -12.31
CA ILE A 76 17.86 6.53 -10.98
C ILE A 76 17.49 5.34 -10.10
N ALA A 77 18.30 5.03 -9.10
CA ALA A 77 18.01 3.96 -8.16
C ALA A 77 16.82 4.32 -7.25
N VAL A 78 15.98 3.34 -6.89
CA VAL A 78 14.84 3.54 -6.00
C VAL A 78 15.09 2.89 -4.64
N ASN A 79 15.21 3.70 -3.59
CA ASN A 79 15.17 3.24 -2.21
C ASN A 79 13.73 3.11 -1.75
N TYR A 80 13.23 1.88 -1.66
CA TYR A 80 11.88 1.59 -1.23
C TYR A 80 11.82 1.39 0.28
N THR A 81 10.97 2.15 0.97
CA THR A 81 10.72 2.04 2.41
C THR A 81 9.23 1.94 2.65
N THR A 82 8.81 1.12 3.60
CA THR A 82 7.39 0.86 3.85
C THR A 82 6.87 1.47 5.15
N PHE A 83 5.55 1.65 5.20
CA PHE A 83 4.77 1.98 6.39
C PHE A 83 3.49 1.11 6.42
N ASP A 84 2.90 0.99 7.60
CA ASP A 84 1.74 0.15 7.88
C ASP A 84 0.45 0.94 8.19
N SER A 85 0.56 2.27 8.35
CA SER A 85 -0.59 3.16 8.57
C SER A 85 -0.29 4.59 8.12
N ASN A 86 -1.34 5.31 7.71
CA ASN A 86 -1.24 6.74 7.39
C ASN A 86 -0.74 7.56 8.58
N GLU A 87 -1.14 7.19 9.81
CA GLU A 87 -0.72 7.83 11.05
C GLU A 87 0.80 7.71 11.25
N ALA A 88 1.36 6.52 11.06
CA ALA A 88 2.80 6.27 11.18
C ALA A 88 3.58 7.02 10.10
N MET A 89 3.12 6.98 8.86
CA MET A 89 3.70 7.72 7.73
C MET A 89 3.72 9.22 8.02
N TYR A 90 2.57 9.80 8.37
CA TYR A 90 2.43 11.22 8.68
C TYR A 90 3.31 11.66 9.85
N ALA A 91 3.29 10.92 10.97
CA ALA A 91 4.11 11.22 12.13
C ALA A 91 5.60 11.25 11.78
N LYS A 92 6.05 10.30 10.95
CA LYS A 92 7.43 10.22 10.51
C LYS A 92 7.80 11.37 9.58
N LEU A 93 6.97 11.71 8.60
CA LEU A 93 7.22 12.84 7.71
C LEU A 93 7.24 14.17 8.47
N LYS A 94 6.35 14.36 9.44
CA LYS A 94 6.30 15.55 10.28
C LYS A 94 7.53 15.68 11.20
N LEU A 95 8.02 14.56 11.74
CA LEU A 95 9.21 14.53 12.59
C LEU A 95 10.50 14.87 11.81
N LEU A 96 10.55 14.52 10.53
CA LEU A 96 11.70 14.69 9.64
C LEU A 96 11.68 16.00 8.84
N ASP A 97 10.81 16.95 9.18
CA ASP A 97 10.51 18.17 8.41
C ASP A 97 11.78 18.90 7.90
N ASP A 98 12.83 19.00 8.70
CA ASP A 98 14.08 19.66 8.29
C ASP A 98 15.13 18.73 7.65
N SER A 99 14.94 17.40 7.72
CA SER A 99 15.91 16.40 7.28
C SER A 99 15.30 15.37 6.32
N SER A 100 14.46 15.83 5.38
CA SER A 100 13.72 14.92 4.49
C SER A 100 14.58 13.75 4.01
N GLN A 101 14.10 12.54 4.31
CA GLN A 101 14.67 11.28 3.83
C GLN A 101 13.84 10.68 2.71
N TYR A 102 12.70 11.32 2.37
CA TYR A 102 11.75 10.81 1.37
C TYR A 102 11.48 11.87 0.31
N ASP A 103 11.46 11.43 -0.93
CA ASP A 103 11.21 12.26 -2.09
C ASP A 103 9.79 12.08 -2.63
N LEU A 104 9.21 10.91 -2.38
CA LEU A 104 7.86 10.55 -2.79
C LEU A 104 7.20 9.72 -1.69
N ALA A 105 5.94 10.00 -1.38
CA ALA A 105 5.12 9.21 -0.46
C ALA A 105 3.76 8.90 -1.07
N ILE A 106 3.08 7.85 -0.57
CA ILE A 106 1.79 7.39 -1.12
C ILE A 106 0.72 7.30 -0.01
N PRO A 107 0.25 8.46 0.52
CA PRO A 107 -0.84 8.51 1.48
C PRO A 107 -2.21 8.27 0.85
N SER A 108 -3.17 7.87 1.68
CA SER A 108 -4.58 7.91 1.33
C SER A 108 -5.10 9.35 1.26
N THR A 109 -6.16 9.56 0.49
CA THR A 109 -6.70 10.89 0.14
C THR A 109 -6.95 11.78 1.36
N TYR A 110 -7.48 11.25 2.46
CA TYR A 110 -7.77 12.04 3.65
C TYR A 110 -6.50 12.58 4.34
N TYR A 111 -5.35 11.90 4.21
CA TYR A 111 -4.06 12.44 4.66
C TYR A 111 -3.45 13.42 3.67
N VAL A 112 -3.72 13.29 2.37
CA VAL A 112 -3.35 14.32 1.39
C VAL A 112 -3.95 15.66 1.78
N GLU A 113 -5.27 15.70 2.09
CA GLU A 113 -5.96 16.90 2.50
C GLU A 113 -5.35 17.52 3.76
N LYS A 114 -5.12 16.70 4.78
CA LYS A 114 -4.49 17.10 6.04
C LYS A 114 -3.08 17.68 5.82
N MET A 115 -2.24 16.95 5.10
CA MET A 115 -0.85 17.36 4.86
C MET A 115 -0.75 18.62 3.99
N ALA A 116 -1.64 18.77 3.01
CA ALA A 116 -1.71 20.00 2.20
C ALA A 116 -2.11 21.21 3.04
N LYS A 117 -3.13 21.10 3.91
CA LYS A 117 -3.54 22.15 4.86
C LYS A 117 -2.42 22.57 5.80
N GLU A 118 -1.60 21.63 6.25
CA GLU A 118 -0.45 21.88 7.14
C GLU A 118 0.81 22.37 6.39
N GLY A 119 0.77 22.45 5.07
CA GLY A 119 1.91 22.90 4.24
C GLY A 119 3.09 21.90 4.25
N LEU A 120 2.81 20.61 4.37
CA LEU A 120 3.80 19.53 4.38
C LEU A 120 4.10 18.95 2.99
N LEU A 121 3.42 19.43 1.94
CA LEU A 121 3.54 18.95 0.57
C LEU A 121 4.09 20.02 -0.37
N GLN A 122 4.83 19.57 -1.40
CA GLN A 122 5.21 20.39 -2.56
C GLN A 122 4.04 20.50 -3.54
N GLU A 123 3.93 21.64 -4.23
CA GLU A 123 3.09 21.74 -5.39
C GLU A 123 3.69 20.96 -6.56
N LEU A 124 2.86 20.18 -7.24
CA LEU A 124 3.29 19.35 -8.36
C LEU A 124 3.43 20.19 -9.64
N ASP A 125 4.50 19.97 -10.38
CA ASP A 125 4.68 20.53 -11.72
C ASP A 125 4.05 19.61 -12.78
N LYS A 126 2.79 19.85 -13.08
CA LYS A 126 2.04 19.04 -14.08
C LYS A 126 2.62 19.12 -15.49
N SER A 127 3.45 20.11 -15.80
CA SER A 127 4.13 20.17 -17.10
C SER A 127 5.12 19.00 -17.30
N LYS A 128 5.57 18.36 -16.21
CA LYS A 128 6.44 17.17 -16.19
C LYS A 128 5.65 15.86 -16.24
N LEU A 129 4.32 15.90 -16.17
CA LEU A 129 3.44 14.73 -16.08
C LEU A 129 2.66 14.56 -17.40
N SER A 130 3.35 14.18 -18.47
CA SER A 130 2.77 14.04 -19.81
C SER A 130 1.68 12.95 -19.87
N ASN A 131 1.73 11.97 -18.98
CA ASN A 131 0.82 10.85 -18.87
C ASN A 131 -0.37 11.10 -17.90
N PHE A 132 -0.44 12.27 -17.25
CA PHE A 132 -1.58 12.67 -16.40
C PHE A 132 -2.94 12.56 -17.12
N LYS A 133 -2.96 12.81 -18.43
CA LYS A 133 -4.14 12.69 -19.29
C LYS A 133 -4.77 11.31 -19.35
N ASN A 134 -4.05 10.27 -18.91
CA ASN A 134 -4.53 8.88 -18.91
C ASN A 134 -5.44 8.57 -17.69
N LEU A 135 -5.44 9.47 -16.69
CA LEU A 135 -6.27 9.31 -15.50
C LEU A 135 -7.76 9.60 -15.78
N ASP A 136 -8.63 8.85 -15.12
CA ASP A 136 -10.07 9.10 -15.09
C ASP A 136 -10.36 10.44 -14.40
N THR A 137 -11.11 11.29 -15.08
CA THR A 137 -11.48 12.61 -14.58
C THR A 137 -12.36 12.58 -13.34
N SER A 138 -12.98 11.43 -13.02
CA SER A 138 -13.72 11.25 -11.77
C SER A 138 -12.82 11.20 -10.52
N PHE A 139 -11.54 10.89 -10.69
CA PHE A 139 -10.55 10.83 -9.62
C PHE A 139 -9.61 12.05 -9.58
N THR A 140 -9.73 12.95 -10.54
CA THR A 140 -8.89 14.15 -10.64
C THR A 140 -9.70 15.42 -10.34
N ASN A 141 -9.00 16.49 -9.96
CA ASN A 141 -9.62 17.79 -9.65
C ASN A 141 -10.75 17.67 -8.61
N THR A 142 -10.50 16.91 -7.55
CA THR A 142 -11.48 16.67 -6.49
C THR A 142 -11.56 17.87 -5.53
N LYS A 143 -12.62 17.91 -4.70
CA LYS A 143 -12.76 18.94 -3.66
C LYS A 143 -11.59 18.92 -2.63
N VAL A 144 -10.94 17.77 -2.47
CA VAL A 144 -9.82 17.55 -1.54
C VAL A 144 -8.54 18.19 -2.06
N ASP A 145 -8.28 18.04 -3.36
CA ASP A 145 -7.11 18.61 -4.02
C ASP A 145 -7.50 19.22 -5.37
N PRO A 146 -8.05 20.46 -5.36
CA PRO A 146 -8.40 21.14 -6.58
C PRO A 146 -7.21 21.28 -7.53
N ASP A 147 -7.47 21.02 -8.81
CA ASP A 147 -6.46 21.01 -9.88
C ASP A 147 -5.32 19.98 -9.69
N ASN A 148 -5.44 19.00 -8.80
CA ASN A 148 -4.35 18.07 -8.47
C ASN A 148 -3.06 18.84 -8.18
N LYS A 149 -3.15 19.78 -7.28
CA LYS A 149 -2.05 20.68 -6.93
C LYS A 149 -0.96 19.96 -6.16
N TYR A 150 -1.34 19.00 -5.31
CA TYR A 150 -0.45 18.31 -4.38
C TYR A 150 -0.39 16.81 -4.57
N SER A 151 -1.34 16.21 -5.31
CA SER A 151 -1.47 14.76 -5.39
C SER A 151 -1.82 14.24 -6.77
N ILE A 152 -1.35 13.04 -7.07
CA ILE A 152 -1.71 12.29 -8.28
C ILE A 152 -2.29 10.94 -7.85
N PRO A 153 -3.53 10.59 -8.26
CA PRO A 153 -4.12 9.29 -7.98
C PRO A 153 -3.23 8.14 -8.45
N TYR A 154 -2.99 7.18 -7.55
CA TYR A 154 -2.18 6.00 -7.81
C TYR A 154 -3.05 4.75 -7.97
N MET A 155 -3.71 4.32 -6.90
CA MET A 155 -4.59 3.17 -6.86
C MET A 155 -5.79 3.46 -5.97
N TRP A 156 -6.88 2.76 -6.19
CA TRP A 156 -8.05 2.81 -5.31
C TRP A 156 -8.60 1.42 -5.08
N GLY A 157 -9.29 1.27 -3.98
CA GLY A 157 -9.86 -0.01 -3.61
C GLY A 157 -10.94 0.13 -2.56
N SER A 158 -11.24 -1.01 -1.96
CA SER A 158 -12.26 -1.13 -0.93
C SER A 158 -11.82 -2.05 0.19
N THR A 159 -12.32 -1.74 1.38
CA THR A 159 -12.29 -2.64 2.52
C THR A 159 -13.65 -3.29 2.66
N GLY A 160 -13.66 -4.62 2.71
CA GLY A 160 -14.85 -5.44 2.77
C GLY A 160 -14.67 -6.67 3.63
N LEU A 161 -15.64 -7.59 3.55
CA LEU A 161 -15.62 -8.86 4.26
C LEU A 161 -14.77 -9.89 3.52
N ALA A 162 -13.80 -10.48 4.23
CA ALA A 162 -13.11 -11.70 3.82
C ALA A 162 -13.71 -12.90 4.55
N ILE A 163 -13.99 -13.97 3.83
CA ILE A 163 -14.55 -15.20 4.37
C ILE A 163 -13.77 -16.39 3.81
N ASN A 164 -13.06 -17.12 4.66
CA ASN A 164 -12.42 -18.37 4.27
C ASN A 164 -13.47 -19.45 4.12
N GLY A 165 -13.78 -19.79 2.86
CA GLY A 165 -14.82 -20.77 2.48
C GLY A 165 -14.56 -22.19 2.97
N ASP A 166 -13.31 -22.52 3.35
CA ASP A 166 -12.98 -23.83 3.94
C ASP A 166 -13.50 -23.95 5.38
N SER A 167 -13.75 -22.80 6.05
CA SER A 167 -14.15 -22.73 7.47
C SER A 167 -15.57 -22.20 7.67
N VAL A 168 -16.00 -21.27 6.82
CA VAL A 168 -17.28 -20.57 6.94
C VAL A 168 -17.96 -20.51 5.57
N ASP A 169 -19.21 -20.95 5.47
CA ASP A 169 -19.98 -20.80 4.22
C ASP A 169 -20.17 -19.31 3.89
N PRO A 170 -19.56 -18.82 2.78
CA PRO A 170 -19.65 -17.42 2.40
C PRO A 170 -21.09 -16.95 2.16
N ALA A 171 -22.03 -17.86 1.84
CA ALA A 171 -23.43 -17.49 1.63
C ALA A 171 -24.10 -16.97 2.91
N THR A 172 -23.57 -17.33 4.08
CA THR A 172 -24.13 -16.99 5.39
C THR A 172 -23.64 -15.66 5.97
N VAL A 173 -22.64 -15.01 5.33
CA VAL A 173 -22.02 -13.75 5.80
C VAL A 173 -22.20 -12.70 4.71
N ASN A 174 -22.97 -11.63 5.00
CA ASN A 174 -23.27 -10.57 4.02
C ASN A 174 -23.26 -9.16 4.62
N SER A 175 -23.11 -9.06 5.92
CA SER A 175 -23.22 -7.83 6.70
C SER A 175 -22.00 -7.69 7.62
N TRP A 176 -21.53 -6.48 7.84
CA TRP A 176 -20.55 -6.23 8.89
C TRP A 176 -21.02 -6.74 10.25
N ASN A 177 -22.35 -6.67 10.53
CA ASN A 177 -22.92 -7.17 11.77
C ASN A 177 -22.73 -8.67 11.97
N ASP A 178 -22.54 -9.45 10.90
CA ASP A 178 -22.30 -10.90 11.04
C ASP A 178 -21.02 -11.22 11.81
N LEU A 179 -20.04 -10.28 11.84
CA LEU A 179 -18.81 -10.45 12.63
C LEU A 179 -19.07 -10.52 14.14
N TRP A 180 -20.21 -10.00 14.61
CA TRP A 180 -20.62 -10.03 16.03
C TRP A 180 -21.27 -11.35 16.46
N ASP A 181 -21.53 -12.28 15.54
CA ASP A 181 -22.11 -13.58 15.90
C ASP A 181 -21.15 -14.34 16.85
N PRO A 182 -21.60 -14.75 18.05
CA PRO A 182 -20.74 -15.45 19.02
C PRO A 182 -20.13 -16.76 18.52
N LYS A 183 -20.67 -17.35 17.46
CA LYS A 183 -20.09 -18.55 16.82
C LYS A 183 -18.69 -18.30 16.27
N TYR A 184 -18.32 -17.04 15.98
CA TYR A 184 -17.02 -16.64 15.45
C TYR A 184 -16.02 -16.21 16.54
N LYS A 185 -16.24 -16.61 17.79
CA LYS A 185 -15.35 -16.27 18.90
C LYS A 185 -13.89 -16.64 18.59
N GLY A 186 -13.00 -15.64 18.62
CA GLY A 186 -11.57 -15.78 18.40
C GLY A 186 -11.20 -16.16 16.95
N GLN A 187 -12.05 -15.85 15.96
CA GLN A 187 -11.86 -16.20 14.56
C GLN A 187 -11.84 -14.99 13.61
N VAL A 188 -12.10 -13.80 14.13
CA VAL A 188 -12.22 -12.58 13.32
C VAL A 188 -10.89 -11.87 13.24
N MET A 189 -10.48 -11.46 12.02
CA MET A 189 -9.43 -10.50 11.79
C MET A 189 -10.02 -9.12 11.51
N LEU A 190 -9.43 -8.09 12.09
CA LEU A 190 -9.67 -6.71 11.74
C LEU A 190 -8.37 -6.08 11.19
N THR A 191 -8.51 -5.09 10.32
CA THR A 191 -7.37 -4.26 9.92
C THR A 191 -6.80 -3.52 11.13
N ASN A 192 -5.50 -3.28 11.14
CA ASN A 192 -4.87 -2.45 12.16
C ASN A 192 -4.94 -0.96 11.77
N ASP A 193 -6.13 -0.52 11.39
CA ASP A 193 -6.42 0.84 10.94
C ASP A 193 -7.65 1.39 11.69
N VAL A 194 -7.44 2.50 12.38
CA VAL A 194 -8.47 3.11 13.23
C VAL A 194 -9.68 3.57 12.41
N ARG A 195 -9.43 4.18 11.23
CA ARG A 195 -10.48 4.75 10.40
C ARG A 195 -11.34 3.67 9.75
N GLU A 196 -10.73 2.55 9.38
CA GLU A 196 -11.45 1.41 8.81
C GLU A 196 -12.29 0.67 9.83
N VAL A 197 -11.70 0.33 11.00
CA VAL A 197 -12.42 -0.42 12.04
C VAL A 197 -13.56 0.39 12.63
N PHE A 198 -13.36 1.69 12.88
CA PHE A 198 -14.43 2.57 13.32
C PHE A 198 -15.45 2.84 12.22
N GLY A 199 -15.01 3.01 10.97
CA GLY A 199 -15.89 3.17 9.81
C GLY A 199 -16.84 2.00 9.66
N MET A 200 -16.32 0.77 9.74
CA MET A 200 -17.15 -0.44 9.77
C MET A 200 -18.20 -0.39 10.87
N ALA A 201 -17.80 -0.05 12.10
CA ALA A 201 -18.73 -0.01 13.24
C ALA A 201 -19.79 1.09 13.08
N LEU A 202 -19.40 2.28 12.60
CA LEU A 202 -20.32 3.39 12.32
C LEU A 202 -21.37 2.98 11.27
N LEU A 203 -20.96 2.38 10.17
CA LEU A 203 -21.85 1.88 9.12
C LEU A 203 -22.88 0.89 9.69
N THR A 204 -22.47 0.00 10.60
CA THR A 204 -23.40 -0.93 11.26
C THR A 204 -24.43 -0.26 12.18
N LEU A 205 -24.17 0.98 12.60
CA LEU A 205 -25.08 1.81 13.40
C LEU A 205 -25.94 2.74 12.53
N GLY A 206 -25.73 2.72 11.20
CA GLY A 206 -26.41 3.60 10.25
C GLY A 206 -25.85 5.03 10.22
N TYR A 207 -24.64 5.22 10.73
CA TYR A 207 -23.91 6.48 10.64
C TYR A 207 -22.95 6.45 9.45
N SER A 208 -22.51 7.63 9.00
CA SER A 208 -21.42 7.72 8.02
C SER A 208 -20.11 7.19 8.61
N GLY A 209 -19.33 6.43 7.83
CA GLY A 209 -17.97 6.03 8.18
C GLY A 209 -17.01 7.20 8.37
N ASN A 210 -17.39 8.40 7.94
CA ASN A 210 -16.67 9.66 8.09
C ASN A 210 -17.25 10.57 9.19
N SER A 211 -18.02 10.02 10.13
CA SER A 211 -18.60 10.84 11.20
C SER A 211 -17.52 11.57 12.01
N SER A 212 -17.71 12.87 12.21
CA SER A 212 -16.93 13.70 13.13
C SER A 212 -17.67 13.98 14.45
N ASN A 213 -18.85 13.37 14.65
CA ASN A 213 -19.65 13.53 15.86
C ASN A 213 -19.07 12.65 16.99
N PRO A 214 -18.62 13.23 18.12
CA PRO A 214 -18.03 12.48 19.22
C PRO A 214 -18.97 11.42 19.84
N ASP A 215 -20.29 11.67 19.85
CA ASP A 215 -21.27 10.74 20.39
C ASP A 215 -21.43 9.50 19.47
N GLU A 216 -21.38 9.69 18.15
CA GLU A 216 -21.43 8.59 17.18
C GLU A 216 -20.12 7.77 17.23
N ILE A 217 -18.96 8.44 17.33
CA ILE A 217 -17.66 7.77 17.49
C ILE A 217 -17.65 6.96 18.80
N LYS A 218 -18.22 7.52 19.87
CA LYS A 218 -18.36 6.79 21.14
C LYS A 218 -19.28 5.57 20.99
N ALA A 219 -20.40 5.71 20.30
CA ALA A 219 -21.31 4.59 20.06
C ALA A 219 -20.64 3.47 19.25
N ALA A 220 -19.83 3.82 18.26
CA ALA A 220 -19.02 2.87 17.50
C ALA A 220 -18.00 2.15 18.42
N TYR A 221 -17.32 2.87 19.30
CA TYR A 221 -16.42 2.28 20.29
C TYR A 221 -17.15 1.30 21.21
N ASP A 222 -18.29 1.71 21.80
CA ASP A 222 -19.08 0.86 22.69
C ASP A 222 -19.51 -0.44 21.96
N LYS A 223 -19.85 -0.35 20.67
CA LYS A 223 -20.16 -1.51 19.85
C LYS A 223 -18.93 -2.38 19.58
N LEU A 224 -17.76 -1.77 19.24
CA LEU A 224 -16.51 -2.49 19.00
C LEU A 224 -16.04 -3.29 20.23
N ILE A 225 -16.22 -2.77 21.45
CA ILE A 225 -15.93 -3.54 22.67
C ILE A 225 -16.68 -4.87 22.68
N THR A 226 -17.91 -4.92 22.18
CA THR A 226 -18.69 -6.15 22.16
C THR A 226 -18.24 -7.12 21.07
N LEU A 227 -17.46 -6.65 20.05
CA LEU A 227 -16.84 -7.48 19.03
C LEU A 227 -15.54 -8.14 19.53
N MET A 228 -14.84 -7.54 20.49
CA MET A 228 -13.51 -7.98 20.90
C MET A 228 -13.40 -9.46 21.29
N PRO A 229 -14.41 -10.13 21.88
CA PRO A 229 -14.36 -11.58 22.12
C PRO A 229 -14.21 -12.41 20.83
N ASN A 230 -14.65 -11.89 19.68
CA ASN A 230 -14.56 -12.56 18.39
C ASN A 230 -13.23 -12.25 17.68
N VAL A 231 -12.58 -11.14 18.03
CA VAL A 231 -11.32 -10.72 17.38
C VAL A 231 -10.17 -11.62 17.81
N LYS A 232 -9.49 -12.18 16.83
CA LYS A 232 -8.26 -12.96 16.98
C LYS A 232 -7.04 -12.06 16.89
N THR A 233 -7.02 -11.18 15.88
CA THR A 233 -5.88 -10.31 15.58
C THR A 233 -6.29 -9.03 14.88
N PHE A 234 -5.41 -8.03 14.97
CA PHE A 234 -5.39 -6.85 14.12
C PHE A 234 -4.16 -6.95 13.20
N ASN A 235 -4.36 -6.81 11.91
CA ASN A 235 -3.27 -6.89 10.93
C ASN A 235 -3.52 -5.94 9.74
N SER A 236 -2.49 -5.17 9.35
CA SER A 236 -2.46 -4.34 8.14
C SER A 236 -1.19 -4.57 7.32
N ASP A 237 -0.47 -5.67 7.58
CA ASP A 237 0.67 -6.10 6.79
C ASP A 237 0.33 -7.47 6.19
N ALA A 238 0.19 -7.53 4.85
CA ALA A 238 -0.26 -8.72 4.13
C ALA A 238 -1.53 -9.35 4.79
N THR A 239 -2.66 -8.61 4.74
CA THR A 239 -3.90 -9.01 5.45
C THR A 239 -4.46 -10.36 5.03
N ARG A 240 -4.00 -10.93 3.91
CA ARG A 240 -4.35 -12.27 3.44
C ARG A 240 -3.73 -13.41 4.26
N MET A 241 -2.56 -13.17 4.85
CA MET A 241 -1.78 -14.24 5.49
C MET A 241 -2.52 -14.95 6.63
N PRO A 242 -3.20 -14.27 7.59
CA PRO A 242 -3.96 -14.94 8.63
C PRO A 242 -5.08 -15.86 8.11
N TYR A 243 -5.62 -15.58 6.90
CA TYR A 243 -6.60 -16.45 6.24
C TYR A 243 -5.92 -17.65 5.57
N ILE A 244 -4.78 -17.43 4.88
CA ILE A 244 -4.00 -18.49 4.23
C ILE A 244 -3.47 -19.50 5.26
N GLU A 245 -2.98 -19.01 6.39
CA GLU A 245 -2.46 -19.82 7.48
C GLU A 245 -3.56 -20.48 8.33
N GLY A 246 -4.83 -20.14 8.07
CA GLY A 246 -5.98 -20.68 8.81
C GLY A 246 -6.08 -20.18 10.25
N GLU A 247 -5.42 -19.07 10.58
CA GLU A 247 -5.50 -18.45 11.91
C GLU A 247 -6.84 -17.76 12.14
N THR A 248 -7.43 -17.24 11.07
CA THR A 248 -8.71 -16.54 11.07
C THR A 248 -9.65 -17.09 10.00
N SER A 249 -10.94 -17.06 10.27
CA SER A 249 -11.95 -17.63 9.37
C SER A 249 -12.69 -16.55 8.58
N LEU A 250 -12.83 -15.35 9.14
CA LEU A 250 -13.50 -14.22 8.50
C LEU A 250 -13.03 -12.90 9.13
N GLY A 251 -13.40 -11.78 8.48
CA GLY A 251 -13.09 -10.44 9.01
C GLY A 251 -13.01 -9.39 7.93
N MET A 252 -12.17 -8.40 8.18
CA MET A 252 -11.89 -7.33 7.23
C MET A 252 -10.69 -7.67 6.35
N THR A 253 -10.71 -7.22 5.11
CA THR A 253 -9.52 -7.19 4.25
C THR A 253 -9.69 -6.15 3.14
N TRP A 254 -8.60 -5.77 2.53
CA TRP A 254 -8.60 -5.01 1.28
C TRP A 254 -8.85 -5.94 0.09
N ASN A 255 -9.57 -5.43 -0.91
CA ASN A 255 -9.99 -6.24 -2.04
C ASN A 255 -8.83 -6.89 -2.82
N GLY A 256 -7.69 -6.19 -2.99
CA GLY A 256 -6.49 -6.73 -3.65
C GLY A 256 -5.87 -7.88 -2.88
N GLU A 257 -5.83 -7.81 -1.55
CA GLU A 257 -5.35 -8.90 -0.70
C GLU A 257 -6.17 -10.19 -0.89
N ALA A 258 -7.48 -10.05 -1.11
CA ALA A 258 -8.31 -11.21 -1.42
C ALA A 258 -8.03 -11.78 -2.83
N VAL A 259 -7.67 -10.92 -3.79
CA VAL A 259 -7.22 -11.37 -5.13
C VAL A 259 -5.90 -12.13 -5.00
N MET A 260 -4.90 -11.54 -4.34
CA MET A 260 -3.60 -12.18 -4.12
C MET A 260 -3.70 -13.49 -3.35
N ALA A 261 -4.57 -13.58 -2.32
CA ALA A 261 -4.81 -14.83 -1.59
C ALA A 261 -5.28 -15.96 -2.51
N ASN A 262 -6.17 -15.65 -3.46
CA ASN A 262 -6.65 -16.63 -4.43
C ASN A 262 -5.53 -17.09 -5.38
N GLU A 263 -4.65 -16.18 -5.80
CA GLU A 263 -3.49 -16.48 -6.65
C GLU A 263 -2.45 -17.31 -5.89
N GLU A 264 -2.28 -17.08 -4.59
CA GLU A 264 -1.40 -17.85 -3.70
C GLU A 264 -2.01 -19.20 -3.27
N GLY A 265 -3.19 -19.54 -3.76
CA GLY A 265 -3.79 -20.88 -3.63
C GLY A 265 -4.96 -20.99 -2.67
N LEU A 266 -5.31 -19.95 -1.89
CA LEU A 266 -6.54 -19.94 -1.08
C LEU A 266 -7.75 -19.53 -1.95
N THR A 267 -8.09 -20.37 -2.93
CA THR A 267 -9.16 -20.10 -3.89
C THR A 267 -10.57 -20.10 -3.27
N SER A 268 -10.69 -20.56 -2.03
CA SER A 268 -11.94 -20.53 -1.24
C SER A 268 -12.15 -19.20 -0.53
N LEU A 269 -11.16 -18.27 -0.52
CA LEU A 269 -11.34 -16.97 0.10
C LEU A 269 -12.31 -16.13 -0.73
N ALA A 270 -13.47 -15.85 -0.15
CA ALA A 270 -14.48 -14.97 -0.74
C ALA A 270 -14.31 -13.54 -0.21
N TYR A 271 -14.30 -12.55 -1.12
CA TYR A 271 -14.45 -11.14 -0.80
C TYR A 271 -15.88 -10.71 -1.03
N LYS A 272 -16.46 -9.98 -0.07
CA LYS A 272 -17.84 -9.49 -0.18
C LYS A 272 -17.95 -8.02 0.25
N TYR A 273 -18.77 -7.31 -0.51
CA TYR A 273 -19.23 -5.97 -0.15
C TYR A 273 -20.36 -6.09 0.86
N PRO A 274 -20.23 -5.53 2.07
CA PRO A 274 -21.24 -5.61 3.12
C PRO A 274 -22.53 -4.88 2.75
N THR A 275 -23.65 -5.32 3.27
CA THR A 275 -24.97 -4.72 2.99
C THR A 275 -25.10 -3.29 3.47
N GLU A 276 -24.37 -2.92 4.53
CA GLU A 276 -24.30 -1.56 5.09
C GLU A 276 -23.46 -0.60 4.24
N GLY A 277 -22.62 -1.13 3.36
CA GLY A 277 -21.67 -0.41 2.54
C GLY A 277 -20.23 -0.80 2.84
N ALA A 278 -19.40 -0.74 1.80
CA ALA A 278 -17.95 -0.90 1.91
C ALA A 278 -17.27 0.44 2.18
N ILE A 279 -16.08 0.40 2.74
CA ILE A 279 -15.21 1.57 2.86
C ILE A 279 -14.38 1.64 1.57
N LEU A 280 -14.38 2.78 0.92
CA LEU A 280 -13.54 3.06 -0.25
C LEU A 280 -12.37 3.93 0.16
N TRP A 281 -11.23 3.67 -0.44
CA TRP A 281 -10.02 4.44 -0.25
C TRP A 281 -9.34 4.69 -1.60
N MET A 282 -8.53 5.72 -1.67
CA MET A 282 -7.68 6.02 -2.80
C MET A 282 -6.34 6.55 -2.28
N ASP A 283 -5.27 5.97 -2.78
CA ASP A 283 -3.92 6.37 -2.46
C ASP A 283 -3.32 7.20 -3.57
N ASN A 284 -2.48 8.16 -3.19
CA ASN A 284 -2.01 9.19 -4.09
C ASN A 284 -0.51 9.40 -3.94
N PHE A 285 0.18 9.63 -5.05
CA PHE A 285 1.53 10.15 -5.02
C PHE A 285 1.52 11.59 -4.50
N VAL A 286 2.37 11.86 -3.53
CA VAL A 286 2.66 13.21 -3.03
C VAL A 286 4.15 13.41 -2.87
N ILE A 287 4.62 14.65 -3.11
CA ILE A 287 6.02 15.03 -2.88
C ILE A 287 6.09 15.77 -1.53
N PRO A 288 6.77 15.22 -0.51
CA PRO A 288 6.96 15.93 0.75
C PRO A 288 7.64 17.28 0.57
N LYS A 289 7.30 18.26 1.41
CA LYS A 289 7.77 19.65 1.30
C LYS A 289 9.28 19.79 1.14
N ASN A 290 10.04 19.00 1.86
CA ASN A 290 11.51 19.07 1.90
C ASN A 290 12.20 17.97 1.09
N ALA A 291 11.47 17.36 0.11
CA ALA A 291 12.03 16.40 -0.83
C ALA A 291 13.26 16.99 -1.55
N LYS A 292 14.29 16.18 -1.73
CA LYS A 292 15.55 16.59 -2.36
C LYS A 292 15.63 16.28 -3.84
N HIS A 293 14.96 15.19 -4.26
CA HIS A 293 15.00 14.70 -5.64
C HIS A 293 13.63 14.88 -6.33
N ILE A 294 13.15 16.15 -6.35
CA ILE A 294 11.80 16.50 -6.89
C ILE A 294 11.66 16.11 -8.36
N ASP A 295 12.72 16.25 -9.15
CA ASP A 295 12.69 15.87 -10.57
C ASP A 295 12.60 14.35 -10.75
N ALA A 296 13.30 13.57 -9.94
CA ALA A 296 13.20 12.12 -9.92
C ALA A 296 11.79 11.66 -9.51
N ALA A 297 11.19 12.33 -8.52
CA ALA A 297 9.82 12.04 -8.09
C ALA A 297 8.80 12.28 -9.24
N HIS A 298 8.90 13.40 -9.96
CA HIS A 298 8.03 13.63 -11.12
C HIS A 298 8.25 12.61 -12.25
N LYS A 299 9.51 12.24 -12.54
CA LYS A 299 9.81 11.21 -13.51
C LYS A 299 9.19 9.86 -13.14
N PHE A 300 9.27 9.48 -11.86
CA PHE A 300 8.69 8.23 -11.38
C PHE A 300 7.16 8.25 -11.47
N ILE A 301 6.52 9.35 -11.06
CA ILE A 301 5.07 9.52 -11.22
C ILE A 301 4.68 9.39 -12.70
N ASP A 302 5.34 10.13 -13.62
CA ASP A 302 4.99 10.08 -15.05
C ASP A 302 5.26 8.70 -15.66
N TYR A 303 6.31 7.99 -15.20
CA TYR A 303 6.60 6.62 -15.57
C TYR A 303 5.47 5.67 -15.18
N LEU A 304 4.95 5.80 -13.95
CA LEU A 304 3.83 4.97 -13.48
C LEU A 304 2.48 5.32 -14.11
N LEU A 305 2.32 6.54 -14.60
CA LEU A 305 1.12 6.94 -15.33
C LEU A 305 1.10 6.46 -16.79
N ARG A 306 2.16 5.81 -17.29
CA ARG A 306 2.12 5.11 -18.58
C ARG A 306 1.12 3.97 -18.51
N PRO A 307 0.27 3.76 -19.51
CA PRO A 307 -0.77 2.72 -19.45
C PRO A 307 -0.21 1.33 -19.18
N GLU A 308 0.93 0.99 -19.77
CA GLU A 308 1.58 -0.31 -19.63
C GLU A 308 2.02 -0.55 -18.18
N ASN A 309 2.65 0.45 -17.56
CA ASN A 309 3.15 0.35 -16.19
C ASN A 309 2.01 0.33 -15.17
N ALA A 310 1.01 1.20 -15.35
CA ALA A 310 -0.18 1.21 -14.50
C ALA A 310 -1.00 -0.10 -14.61
N LYS A 311 -1.00 -0.74 -15.79
CA LYS A 311 -1.57 -2.08 -15.99
C LYS A 311 -0.84 -3.13 -15.14
N ILE A 312 0.50 -3.20 -15.27
CA ILE A 312 1.33 -4.15 -14.51
C ILE A 312 1.05 -4.02 -13.02
N VAL A 313 1.08 -2.80 -12.49
CA VAL A 313 0.80 -2.56 -11.07
C VAL A 313 -0.57 -3.08 -10.68
N SER A 314 -1.62 -2.73 -11.43
CA SER A 314 -2.99 -3.12 -11.08
C SER A 314 -3.23 -4.62 -11.16
N GLU A 315 -2.65 -5.27 -12.17
CA GLU A 315 -2.81 -6.72 -12.35
C GLU A 315 -2.04 -7.52 -11.29
N GLU A 316 -0.82 -7.10 -10.91
CA GLU A 316 -0.01 -7.83 -9.93
C GLU A 316 -0.52 -7.64 -8.49
N ILE A 317 -0.93 -6.42 -8.12
CA ILE A 317 -1.36 -6.15 -6.74
C ILE A 317 -2.89 -6.23 -6.54
N GLY A 318 -3.66 -6.50 -7.59
CA GLY A 318 -5.10 -6.78 -7.49
C GLY A 318 -5.99 -5.60 -7.14
N TYR A 319 -5.50 -4.34 -7.24
CA TYR A 319 -6.30 -3.14 -6.96
C TYR A 319 -6.69 -2.39 -8.23
N ALA A 320 -7.76 -1.60 -8.12
CA ALA A 320 -8.25 -0.84 -9.26
C ALA A 320 -7.34 0.36 -9.59
N SER A 321 -6.99 0.48 -10.86
CA SER A 321 -6.24 1.63 -11.35
C SER A 321 -7.18 2.79 -11.69
N PRO A 322 -6.85 4.03 -11.31
CA PRO A 322 -7.53 5.23 -11.79
C PRO A 322 -7.13 5.59 -13.23
N ASN A 323 -6.20 4.88 -13.85
CA ASN A 323 -5.72 5.10 -15.21
C ASN A 323 -6.62 4.38 -16.23
N LEU A 324 -7.47 5.14 -16.93
CA LEU A 324 -8.42 4.58 -17.91
C LEU A 324 -7.73 3.89 -19.07
N ALA A 325 -6.61 4.46 -19.56
CA ALA A 325 -5.87 3.87 -20.67
C ALA A 325 -5.23 2.54 -20.25
N ALA A 326 -4.76 2.41 -19.02
CA ALA A 326 -4.27 1.15 -18.46
C ALA A 326 -5.39 0.10 -18.38
N ARG A 327 -6.57 0.51 -17.88
CA ARG A 327 -7.72 -0.39 -17.76
C ARG A 327 -8.15 -1.01 -19.09
N GLU A 328 -8.04 -0.25 -20.18
CA GLU A 328 -8.33 -0.77 -21.52
C GLU A 328 -7.32 -1.83 -21.99
N LEU A 329 -6.08 -1.81 -21.48
CA LEU A 329 -5.04 -2.79 -21.80
C LEU A 329 -5.09 -4.05 -20.92
N MET A 330 -5.82 -4.01 -19.76
CA MET A 330 -5.90 -5.14 -18.84
C MET A 330 -6.62 -6.33 -19.45
N ASP A 331 -6.28 -7.52 -18.97
CA ASP A 331 -7.01 -8.73 -19.30
C ASP A 331 -8.48 -8.61 -18.90
N GLU A 332 -9.36 -9.22 -19.68
CA GLU A 332 -10.80 -9.14 -19.46
C GLU A 332 -11.21 -9.71 -18.08
N SER A 333 -10.50 -10.71 -17.60
CA SER A 333 -10.68 -11.31 -16.28
C SER A 333 -10.42 -10.33 -15.13
N VAL A 334 -9.44 -9.43 -15.28
CA VAL A 334 -9.11 -8.38 -14.30
C VAL A 334 -10.07 -7.21 -14.45
N ARG A 335 -10.23 -6.70 -15.69
CA ARG A 335 -11.07 -5.54 -15.98
C ARG A 335 -12.53 -5.72 -15.56
N ASN A 336 -13.06 -6.95 -15.60
CA ASN A 336 -14.42 -7.31 -15.24
C ASN A 336 -14.51 -8.00 -13.87
N ASN A 337 -13.42 -8.11 -13.11
CA ASN A 337 -13.45 -8.70 -11.77
C ASN A 337 -14.24 -7.81 -10.80
N PRO A 338 -15.39 -8.28 -10.27
CA PRO A 338 -16.22 -7.45 -9.40
C PRO A 338 -15.58 -7.16 -8.04
N THR A 339 -14.54 -7.91 -7.63
CA THR A 339 -13.74 -7.63 -6.44
C THR A 339 -12.85 -6.41 -6.66
N ILE A 340 -12.29 -6.25 -7.88
CA ILE A 340 -11.40 -5.13 -8.22
C ILE A 340 -12.23 -3.91 -8.63
N TYR A 341 -13.22 -4.11 -9.52
CA TYR A 341 -14.07 -3.06 -10.07
C TYR A 341 -15.54 -3.31 -9.67
N PRO A 342 -15.97 -2.80 -8.51
CA PRO A 342 -17.31 -2.99 -8.01
C PRO A 342 -18.40 -2.39 -8.92
N SER A 343 -19.57 -2.97 -8.86
CA SER A 343 -20.73 -2.49 -9.61
C SER A 343 -21.20 -1.11 -9.11
N LYS A 344 -21.95 -0.40 -9.95
CA LYS A 344 -22.54 0.90 -9.56
C LYS A 344 -23.42 0.80 -8.32
N ASP A 345 -24.13 -0.31 -8.13
CA ASP A 345 -25.02 -0.54 -6.98
C ASP A 345 -24.20 -0.70 -5.67
N VAL A 346 -23.01 -1.30 -5.75
CA VAL A 346 -22.08 -1.38 -4.63
C VAL A 346 -21.53 0.00 -4.33
N LEU A 347 -21.03 0.74 -5.34
CA LEU A 347 -20.48 2.08 -5.18
C LEU A 347 -21.50 3.06 -4.62
N ALA A 348 -22.77 2.92 -4.95
CA ALA A 348 -23.84 3.80 -4.43
C ALA A 348 -24.07 3.69 -2.92
N LYS A 349 -23.62 2.59 -2.29
CA LYS A 349 -23.72 2.36 -0.84
C LYS A 349 -22.40 2.57 -0.11
N ALA A 350 -21.29 2.57 -0.85
CA ALA A 350 -19.97 2.69 -0.30
C ALA A 350 -19.59 4.15 -0.05
N GLU A 351 -18.70 4.40 0.90
CA GLU A 351 -18.20 5.73 1.23
C GLU A 351 -16.68 5.79 1.05
N PHE A 352 -16.19 6.81 0.33
CA PHE A 352 -14.76 7.13 0.35
C PHE A 352 -14.38 7.72 1.71
N GLN A 353 -13.22 7.33 2.21
CA GLN A 353 -12.64 7.95 3.40
C GLN A 353 -12.32 9.43 3.12
N GLU A 354 -12.79 10.30 4.04
CA GLU A 354 -12.58 11.75 4.01
C GLU A 354 -11.85 12.20 5.29
N ASP A 355 -11.23 13.37 5.26
CA ASP A 355 -10.67 14.01 6.46
C ASP A 355 -11.81 14.39 7.44
N VAL A 356 -11.74 13.84 8.64
CA VAL A 356 -12.73 14.11 9.71
C VAL A 356 -12.34 15.30 10.60
N GLY A 357 -11.19 15.90 10.33
CA GLY A 357 -10.60 16.96 11.14
C GLY A 357 -9.86 16.47 12.39
N ASP A 358 -8.94 17.31 12.87
CA ASP A 358 -8.02 16.93 13.96
C ASP A 358 -8.73 16.59 15.26
N GLU A 359 -9.81 17.31 15.62
CA GLU A 359 -10.56 17.08 16.86
C GLU A 359 -11.21 15.69 16.85
N ALA A 360 -11.87 15.32 15.75
CA ALA A 360 -12.49 14.01 15.63
C ALA A 360 -11.43 12.90 15.55
N LEU A 361 -10.35 13.12 14.80
CA LEU A 361 -9.25 12.15 14.69
C LEU A 361 -8.63 11.85 16.05
N GLN A 362 -8.47 12.85 16.94
CA GLN A 362 -8.02 12.64 18.32
C GLN A 362 -9.00 11.78 19.12
N VAL A 363 -10.31 11.95 18.92
CA VAL A 363 -11.33 11.14 19.61
C VAL A 363 -11.25 9.68 19.11
N TYR A 364 -11.14 9.46 17.81
CA TYR A 364 -10.92 8.14 17.22
C TYR A 364 -9.68 7.48 17.82
N GLN A 365 -8.54 8.18 17.86
CA GLN A 365 -7.30 7.65 18.38
C GLN A 365 -7.41 7.28 19.89
N GLN A 366 -8.03 8.13 20.70
CA GLN A 366 -8.24 7.82 22.11
C GLN A 366 -9.05 6.54 22.33
N TYR A 367 -10.12 6.34 21.55
CA TYR A 367 -10.92 5.13 21.66
C TYR A 367 -10.24 3.91 21.05
N TRP A 368 -9.44 4.10 19.98
CA TRP A 368 -8.62 3.05 19.41
C TRP A 368 -7.59 2.50 20.40
N ASP A 369 -6.88 3.38 21.09
CA ASP A 369 -5.90 3.00 22.11
C ASP A 369 -6.56 2.24 23.27
N LYS A 370 -7.75 2.68 23.72
CA LYS A 370 -8.54 1.98 24.74
C LYS A 370 -9.00 0.61 24.24
N LEU A 371 -9.47 0.51 23.01
CA LEU A 371 -9.93 -0.74 22.39
C LEU A 371 -8.80 -1.77 22.36
N LYS A 372 -7.62 -1.36 21.91
CA LYS A 372 -6.44 -2.26 21.77
C LYS A 372 -5.80 -2.62 23.10
N THR A 373 -5.85 -1.75 24.09
CA THR A 373 -5.27 -2.02 25.43
C THR A 373 -6.23 -2.68 26.40
N GLY A 374 -7.52 -2.76 26.08
CA GLY A 374 -8.56 -3.29 26.97
C GLY A 374 -8.80 -2.42 28.22
N ARG A 375 -8.49 -1.12 28.19
CA ARG A 375 -8.58 -0.19 29.33
C ARG A 375 -9.54 0.96 29.07
#